data_df62e46e86fa12f38ad60c94a4330a89
#
_entry.id   df62e46e86fa12f38ad60c94a4330a89
#
_cell.length_a   1.000
_cell.length_b   1.000
_cell.length_c   1.000
_cell.angle_alpha   90.00
_cell.angle_beta   90.00
_cell.angle_gamma   90.00
#
_symmetry.space_group_name_H-M   'P 1'
#
loop_
_entity.id
_entity.type
_entity.pdbx_description
1 polymer ?
#
loop_
_entity_poly.entity_id
_entity_poly.type
_entity_poly.pdbx_seq_one_letter_code
_entity_poly.pdbx_strand_id
1 'polypeptide(L)'
;MIQRIQTLYLTSCSILLFILGYMFKDLEINAIPVIYLFIFFTSLSLTLYSIFSYKNRKRQFVLNRLNVISNFILLLLFAFDYLYLDSSDNYYIFLKELSYYQIIPILNIALLVFSNKAIKKDDDLISSIDRIR
;
A
#
# COMPACT_ATOMS: atom_id res chain seq x y z
N MET A 1 -14.20 -10.34 17.33
CA MET A 1 -13.74 -8.97 17.63
C MET A 1 -12.47 -8.57 16.90
N ILE A 2 -11.47 -9.45 16.76
CA ILE A 2 -10.17 -9.15 16.14
C ILE A 2 -10.26 -8.86 14.63
N GLN A 3 -11.23 -9.44 13.92
CA GLN A 3 -11.50 -9.14 12.50
C GLN A 3 -11.77 -7.64 12.23
N ARG A 4 -12.29 -6.90 13.22
CA ARG A 4 -12.53 -5.47 13.09
C ARG A 4 -11.24 -4.64 13.05
N ILE A 5 -10.20 -5.08 13.79
CA ILE A 5 -8.91 -4.37 13.84
C ILE A 5 -8.18 -4.50 12.50
N GLN A 6 -8.21 -5.69 11.89
CA GLN A 6 -7.60 -5.94 10.57
C GLN A 6 -8.27 -5.09 9.48
N THR A 7 -9.61 -5.04 9.49
CA THR A 7 -10.37 -4.21 8.55
C THR A 7 -10.11 -2.73 8.75
N LEU A 8 -9.91 -2.25 9.98
CA LEU A 8 -9.54 -0.87 10.26
C LEU A 8 -8.18 -0.51 9.63
N TYR A 9 -7.17 -1.36 9.76
CA TYR A 9 -5.88 -1.11 9.10
C TYR A 9 -6.02 -1.05 7.57
N LEU A 10 -6.78 -1.97 6.97
CA LEU A 10 -6.98 -2.01 5.52
C LEU A 10 -7.81 -0.82 5.01
N THR A 11 -8.83 -0.40 5.75
CA THR A 11 -9.61 0.80 5.40
C THR A 11 -8.75 2.06 5.51
N SER A 12 -7.88 2.16 6.51
CA SER A 12 -6.92 3.27 6.61
C SER A 12 -5.94 3.27 5.43
N CYS A 13 -5.45 2.09 4.99
CA CYS A 13 -4.63 1.98 3.78
C CYS A 13 -5.38 2.46 2.53
N SER A 14 -6.65 2.07 2.36
CA SER A 14 -7.44 2.52 1.20
C SER A 14 -7.64 4.02 1.20
N ILE A 15 -7.91 4.64 2.34
CA ILE A 15 -8.05 6.10 2.47
C ILE A 15 -6.76 6.81 2.08
N LEU A 16 -5.60 6.33 2.58
CA LEU A 16 -4.30 6.89 2.22
C LEU A 16 -4.01 6.79 0.71
N LEU A 17 -4.37 5.67 0.07
CA LEU A 17 -4.24 5.52 -1.37
C LEU A 17 -5.19 6.45 -2.13
N PHE A 18 -6.42 6.68 -1.66
CA PHE A 18 -7.31 7.66 -2.27
C PHE A 18 -6.76 9.08 -2.17
N ILE A 19 -6.16 9.45 -1.03
CA ILE A 19 -5.49 10.74 -0.87
C ILE A 19 -4.33 10.86 -1.87
N LEU A 20 -3.50 9.83 -2.01
CA LEU A 20 -2.42 9.81 -2.99
C LEU A 20 -2.95 9.96 -4.42
N GLY A 21 -4.02 9.27 -4.76
CA GLY A 21 -4.66 9.37 -6.07
C GLY A 21 -5.26 10.76 -6.34
N TYR A 22 -5.80 11.41 -5.32
CA TYR A 22 -6.29 12.78 -5.44
C TYR A 22 -5.14 13.77 -5.73
N MET A 23 -4.01 13.57 -5.08
CA MET A 23 -2.81 14.39 -5.30
C MET A 23 -2.20 14.19 -6.69
N PHE A 24 -2.27 12.97 -7.26
CA PHE A 24 -1.90 12.75 -8.66
C PHE A 24 -2.78 13.51 -9.66
N LYS A 25 -4.00 13.88 -9.30
CA LYS A 25 -4.89 14.66 -10.15
C LYS A 25 -4.41 16.10 -10.33
N ASP A 26 -3.77 16.67 -9.31
CA ASP A 26 -3.25 18.05 -9.36
C ASP A 26 -1.96 18.16 -10.20
N LEU A 27 -1.34 17.01 -10.48
CA LEU A 27 -0.20 16.90 -11.37
C LEU A 27 -0.73 16.69 -12.81
N GLU A 28 -0.12 17.35 -13.78
CA GLU A 28 -0.47 17.13 -15.19
C GLU A 28 -0.32 15.65 -15.54
N ILE A 29 -1.42 14.98 -15.87
CA ILE A 29 -1.49 13.53 -16.13
C ILE A 29 -0.46 13.10 -17.19
N ASN A 30 -0.12 14.01 -18.14
CA ASN A 30 0.87 13.76 -19.18
C ASN A 30 2.32 13.72 -18.65
N ALA A 31 2.58 14.24 -17.45
CA ALA A 31 3.89 14.24 -16.83
C ALA A 31 4.14 12.98 -15.97
N ILE A 32 3.09 12.25 -15.59
CA ILE A 32 3.22 11.05 -14.75
C ILE A 32 3.54 9.84 -15.63
N PRO A 33 4.68 9.16 -15.43
CA PRO A 33 4.96 7.91 -16.14
C PRO A 33 3.87 6.88 -15.88
N VAL A 34 3.41 6.21 -16.94
CA VAL A 34 2.33 5.21 -16.90
C VAL A 34 2.59 4.11 -15.87
N ILE A 35 3.87 3.81 -15.61
CA ILE A 35 4.28 2.78 -14.64
C ILE A 35 3.85 3.12 -13.21
N TYR A 36 3.89 4.41 -12.81
CA TYR A 36 3.42 4.85 -11.49
C TYR A 36 1.92 4.64 -11.32
N LEU A 37 1.16 5.02 -12.35
CA LEU A 37 -0.29 4.82 -12.35
C LEU A 37 -0.64 3.34 -12.30
N PHE A 38 0.08 2.50 -13.05
CA PHE A 38 -0.14 1.06 -13.05
C PHE A 38 0.09 0.45 -11.66
N ILE A 39 1.21 0.78 -11.01
CA ILE A 39 1.52 0.25 -9.67
C ILE A 39 0.55 0.81 -8.62
N PHE A 40 0.15 2.07 -8.74
CA PHE A 40 -0.85 2.68 -7.88
C PHE A 40 -2.19 1.95 -7.97
N PHE A 41 -2.72 1.73 -9.18
CA PHE A 41 -3.98 1.02 -9.37
C PHE A 41 -3.91 -0.44 -8.94
N THR A 42 -2.78 -1.13 -9.12
CA THR A 42 -2.58 -2.48 -8.60
C THR A 42 -2.60 -2.51 -7.07
N SER A 43 -1.92 -1.58 -6.40
CA SER A 43 -1.93 -1.46 -4.93
C SER A 43 -3.34 -1.18 -4.40
N LEU A 44 -4.07 -0.28 -5.04
CA LEU A 44 -5.45 0.06 -4.66
C LEU A 44 -6.39 -1.14 -4.84
N SER A 45 -6.31 -1.84 -5.97
CA SER A 45 -7.14 -3.03 -6.23
C SER A 45 -6.83 -4.17 -5.24
N LEU A 46 -5.56 -4.41 -4.91
CA LEU A 46 -5.15 -5.40 -3.92
C LEU A 46 -5.70 -5.06 -2.52
N THR A 47 -5.66 -3.78 -2.13
CA THR A 47 -6.21 -3.33 -0.84
C THR A 47 -7.71 -3.57 -0.77
N LEU A 48 -8.47 -3.15 -1.79
CA LEU A 48 -9.91 -3.35 -1.86
C LEU A 48 -10.27 -4.85 -1.86
N TYR A 49 -9.58 -5.63 -2.67
CA TYR A 49 -9.82 -7.08 -2.71
C TYR A 49 -9.48 -7.77 -1.39
N SER A 50 -8.45 -7.31 -0.67
CA SER A 50 -8.12 -7.79 0.67
C SER A 50 -9.22 -7.49 1.68
N ILE A 51 -9.86 -6.31 1.61
CA ILE A 51 -11.02 -5.96 2.46
C ILE A 51 -12.19 -6.91 2.21
N PHE A 52 -12.52 -7.19 0.95
CA PHE A 52 -13.61 -8.12 0.61
C PHE A 52 -13.30 -9.59 0.94
N SER A 53 -12.01 -9.94 1.02
CA SER A 53 -11.56 -11.30 1.36
C SER A 53 -11.52 -11.60 2.87
N TYR A 54 -12.21 -10.83 3.70
CA TYR A 54 -12.20 -10.96 5.17
C TYR A 54 -12.57 -12.35 5.70
N LYS A 55 -13.35 -13.14 4.95
CA LYS A 55 -13.73 -14.53 5.31
C LYS A 55 -12.55 -15.50 5.15
N ASN A 56 -11.58 -15.21 4.27
CA ASN A 56 -10.48 -16.09 3.91
C ASN A 56 -9.14 -15.48 4.37
N ARG A 57 -8.78 -15.69 5.65
CA ARG A 57 -7.59 -15.13 6.30
C ARG A 57 -6.29 -15.43 5.54
N LYS A 58 -6.13 -16.65 5.04
CA LYS A 58 -4.94 -17.04 4.26
C LYS A 58 -4.81 -16.20 2.98
N ARG A 59 -5.92 -15.97 2.26
CA ARG A 59 -5.93 -15.08 1.08
C ARG A 59 -5.59 -13.65 1.45
N GLN A 60 -6.23 -13.12 2.48
CA GLN A 60 -6.01 -11.75 2.96
C GLN A 60 -4.53 -11.54 3.31
N PHE A 61 -3.89 -12.50 3.99
CA PHE A 61 -2.49 -12.46 4.33
C PHE A 61 -1.57 -12.40 3.10
N VAL A 62 -1.86 -13.21 2.07
CA VAL A 62 -1.10 -13.22 0.81
C VAL A 62 -1.29 -11.92 0.04
N LEU A 63 -2.54 -11.43 -0.07
CA LEU A 63 -2.85 -10.17 -0.75
C LEU A 63 -2.14 -8.98 -0.11
N ASN A 64 -2.12 -8.92 1.22
CA ASN A 64 -1.41 -7.88 1.94
C ASN A 64 0.11 -7.94 1.70
N ARG A 65 0.70 -9.13 1.59
CA ARG A 65 2.13 -9.28 1.22
C ARG A 65 2.41 -8.77 -0.19
N LEU A 66 1.58 -9.12 -1.15
CA LEU A 66 1.70 -8.61 -2.52
C LEU A 66 1.57 -7.08 -2.56
N ASN A 67 0.67 -6.53 -1.77
CA ASN A 67 0.48 -5.11 -1.68
C ASN A 67 1.68 -4.39 -1.02
N VAL A 68 2.31 -4.99 -0.02
CA VAL A 68 3.56 -4.48 0.56
C VAL A 68 4.66 -4.43 -0.52
N ILE A 69 4.79 -5.48 -1.33
CA ILE A 69 5.77 -5.51 -2.43
C ILE A 69 5.45 -4.41 -3.46
N SER A 70 4.19 -4.24 -3.83
CA SER A 70 3.75 -3.19 -4.77
C SER A 70 4.11 -1.78 -4.26
N ASN A 71 3.81 -1.47 -2.98
CA ASN A 71 4.18 -0.19 -2.38
C ASN A 71 5.70 -0.01 -2.28
N PHE A 72 6.44 -1.08 -2.03
CA PHE A 72 7.91 -1.04 -1.99
C PHE A 72 8.51 -0.76 -3.36
N ILE A 73 7.97 -1.35 -4.42
CA ILE A 73 8.37 -1.05 -5.82
C ILE A 73 8.10 0.43 -6.14
N LEU A 74 6.95 0.95 -5.70
CA LEU A 74 6.63 2.37 -5.87
C LEU A 74 7.68 3.27 -5.22
N LEU A 75 8.10 2.95 -3.99
CA LEU A 75 9.16 3.70 -3.29
C LEU A 75 10.51 3.61 -4.00
N LEU A 76 10.86 2.43 -4.52
CA LEU A 76 12.10 2.25 -5.28
C LEU A 76 12.10 3.08 -6.57
N LEU A 77 10.99 3.16 -7.28
CA LEU A 77 10.86 3.99 -8.47
C LEU A 77 11.05 5.48 -8.12
N PHE A 78 10.39 5.96 -7.06
CA PHE A 78 10.60 7.35 -6.61
C PHE A 78 12.04 7.64 -6.23
N ALA A 79 12.70 6.70 -5.52
CA ALA A 79 14.10 6.86 -5.13
C ALA A 79 15.03 6.84 -6.36
N PHE A 80 14.76 5.96 -7.32
CA PHE A 80 15.54 5.86 -8.56
C PHE A 80 15.44 7.15 -9.38
N ASP A 81 14.24 7.65 -9.61
CA ASP A 81 14.03 8.87 -10.36
C ASP A 81 14.68 10.10 -9.67
N TYR A 82 14.60 10.16 -8.33
CA TYR A 82 15.25 11.23 -7.57
C TYR A 82 16.79 11.23 -7.71
N LEU A 83 17.40 10.06 -7.85
CA LEU A 83 18.86 9.92 -7.94
C LEU A 83 19.42 10.14 -9.35
N TYR A 84 18.64 9.81 -10.40
CA TYR A 84 19.13 9.75 -11.77
C TYR A 84 18.65 10.91 -12.65
N LEU A 85 17.72 11.73 -12.21
CA LEU A 85 17.22 12.85 -13.00
C LEU A 85 18.03 14.12 -12.73
N ASP A 86 18.44 14.75 -13.83
CA ASP A 86 19.20 16.02 -13.79
C ASP A 86 18.29 17.17 -13.34
N SER A 87 18.85 18.09 -12.54
CA SER A 87 18.15 19.23 -11.94
C SER A 87 17.63 20.28 -12.95
N SER A 88 17.92 20.11 -14.23
CA SER A 88 17.53 21.03 -15.30
C SER A 88 16.18 20.72 -15.97
N ASP A 89 15.59 19.56 -15.72
CA ASP A 89 14.36 19.16 -16.35
C ASP A 89 13.11 19.56 -15.53
N ASN A 90 12.04 19.96 -16.22
CA ASN A 90 10.73 20.23 -15.62
C ASN A 90 10.22 19.01 -14.81
N TYR A 91 10.72 17.82 -15.13
CA TYR A 91 10.43 16.56 -14.42
C TYR A 91 11.07 16.54 -13.01
N TYR A 92 12.19 17.23 -12.79
CA TYR A 92 12.81 17.36 -11.46
C TYR A 92 11.94 18.17 -10.48
N ILE A 93 11.29 19.21 -10.98
CA ILE A 93 10.35 20.02 -10.15
C ILE A 93 9.18 19.12 -9.71
N PHE A 94 8.66 18.32 -10.64
CA PHE A 94 7.63 17.33 -10.39
C PHE A 94 8.04 16.31 -9.31
N LEU A 95 9.25 15.76 -9.39
CA LEU A 95 9.76 14.79 -8.41
C LEU A 95 10.03 15.43 -7.05
N LYS A 96 10.43 16.68 -7.01
CA LYS A 96 10.61 17.41 -5.75
C LYS A 96 9.30 17.62 -5.02
N GLU A 97 8.24 17.95 -5.73
CA GLU A 97 6.89 18.00 -5.17
C GLU A 97 6.41 16.60 -4.75
N LEU A 98 6.68 15.58 -5.56
CA LEU A 98 6.32 14.19 -5.29
C LEU A 98 7.07 13.61 -4.08
N SER A 99 8.23 14.15 -3.72
CA SER A 99 8.99 13.66 -2.55
C SER A 99 8.21 13.74 -1.25
N TYR A 100 7.31 14.71 -1.10
CA TYR A 100 6.41 14.80 0.05
C TYR A 100 5.38 13.65 0.09
N TYR A 101 5.02 13.10 -1.08
CA TYR A 101 4.02 12.03 -1.18
C TYR A 101 4.59 10.64 -0.94
N GLN A 102 5.91 10.48 -0.90
CA GLN A 102 6.59 9.22 -0.56
C GLN A 102 6.24 8.73 0.87
N ILE A 103 5.82 9.63 1.74
CA ILE A 103 5.37 9.30 3.10
C ILE A 103 4.16 8.35 3.05
N ILE A 104 3.28 8.48 2.06
CA ILE A 104 2.03 7.68 1.98
C ILE A 104 2.32 6.20 1.73
N PRO A 105 3.13 5.78 0.75
CA PRO A 105 3.53 4.37 0.60
C PRO A 105 4.25 3.80 1.82
N ILE A 106 5.07 4.59 2.51
CA ILE A 106 5.75 4.15 3.75
C ILE A 106 4.72 3.85 4.84
N LEU A 107 3.76 4.75 5.06
CA LEU A 107 2.67 4.53 6.02
C LEU A 107 1.81 3.33 5.64
N ASN A 108 1.52 3.15 4.34
CA ASN A 108 0.79 1.99 3.85
C ASN A 108 1.51 0.68 4.15
N ILE A 109 2.81 0.60 3.92
CA ILE A 109 3.61 -0.59 4.24
C ILE A 109 3.52 -0.89 5.74
N ALA A 110 3.66 0.12 6.61
CA ALA A 110 3.54 -0.06 8.05
C ALA A 110 2.16 -0.61 8.46
N LEU A 111 1.08 -0.03 7.94
CA LEU A 111 -0.29 -0.47 8.22
C LEU A 111 -0.56 -1.90 7.72
N LEU A 112 -0.08 -2.25 6.53
CA LEU A 112 -0.19 -3.61 5.97
C LEU A 112 0.58 -4.64 6.79
N VAL A 113 1.76 -4.29 7.32
CA VAL A 113 2.53 -5.15 8.22
C VAL A 113 1.79 -5.34 9.55
N PHE A 114 1.19 -4.29 10.12
CA PHE A 114 0.37 -4.41 11.33
C PHE A 114 -0.89 -5.25 11.08
N SER A 115 -1.54 -5.09 9.94
CA SER A 115 -2.66 -5.94 9.53
C SER A 115 -2.25 -7.41 9.47
N ASN A 116 -1.12 -7.73 8.86
CA ASN A 116 -0.61 -9.10 8.77
C ASN A 116 -0.24 -9.69 10.14
N LYS A 117 0.34 -8.90 11.05
CA LYS A 117 0.59 -9.33 12.42
C LYS A 117 -0.70 -9.64 13.17
N ALA A 118 -1.74 -8.82 12.97
CA ALA A 118 -3.05 -9.05 13.57
C ALA A 118 -3.70 -10.34 13.04
N ILE A 119 -3.62 -10.61 11.73
CA ILE A 119 -4.11 -11.86 11.10
C ILE A 119 -3.39 -13.07 11.70
N LYS A 120 -2.06 -13.03 11.80
CA LYS A 120 -1.27 -14.13 12.33
C LYS A 120 -1.62 -14.40 13.79
N LYS A 121 -1.71 -13.36 14.62
CA LYS A 121 -2.10 -13.50 16.03
C LYS A 121 -3.46 -14.16 16.21
N ASP A 122 -4.41 -13.85 15.33
CA ASP A 122 -5.74 -14.44 15.34
C ASP A 122 -5.72 -15.93 14.95
N ASP A 123 -4.92 -16.31 13.95
CA ASP A 123 -4.72 -17.70 13.56
C ASP A 123 -4.03 -18.51 14.67
N ASP A 124 -3.04 -17.96 15.35
CA ASP A 124 -2.34 -18.62 16.46
C ASP A 124 -3.30 -18.87 17.65
N LEU A 125 -4.21 -17.93 17.94
CA LEU A 125 -5.22 -18.10 18.98
C LEU A 125 -6.19 -19.23 18.67
N ILE A 126 -6.66 -19.33 17.43
CA ILE A 126 -7.58 -20.39 17.01
C ILE A 126 -6.90 -21.75 17.08
N SER A 127 -5.67 -21.86 16.57
CA SER A 127 -4.90 -23.10 16.60
C SER A 127 -4.60 -23.57 18.02
N SER A 128 -4.46 -22.64 18.98
CA SER A 128 -4.27 -22.99 20.40
C SER A 128 -5.53 -23.58 21.02
N ILE A 129 -6.71 -23.09 20.65
CA ILE A 129 -8.00 -23.62 21.13
C ILE A 129 -8.26 -25.02 20.56
N ASP A 130 -7.95 -25.25 19.29
CA ASP A 130 -8.12 -26.54 18.65
C ASP A 130 -7.22 -27.64 19.22
N ARG A 131 -6.06 -27.26 19.81
CA ARG A 131 -5.15 -28.23 20.49
C ARG A 131 -5.62 -28.65 21.87
N ILE A 132 -6.52 -27.89 22.48
CA ILE A 132 -7.05 -28.19 23.84
C ILE A 132 -8.29 -29.13 23.75
N ARG A 133 -8.81 -29.36 22.56
CA ARG A 133 -9.98 -30.17 22.30
C ARG A 133 -9.60 -31.55 21.75
#